data_07c9eea4b779e6e180e142f704e3b7ed
#
_entry.id   07c9eea4b779e6e180e142f704e3b7ed
#
_cell.length_a   1.000
_cell.length_b   1.000
_cell.length_c   1.000
_cell.angle_alpha   90.00
_cell.angle_beta   90.00
_cell.angle_gamma   90.00
#
_symmetry.space_group_name_H-M   'P 1'
#
loop_
_entity.id
_entity.type
_entity.pdbx_description
1 polymer ?
#
loop_
_entity_poly.entity_id
_entity_poly.type
_entity_poly.pdbx_seq_one_letter_code
_entity_poly.pdbx_strand_id
1 'polypeptide(L)'
;MARRGETIELAVLGLLHEGPMHGYELRKRLNLMLGWGRVLSYGSLYPALKKMLRAQLIEEVASTATTVTRRPRIVYQLTDAGLREFERLMSEVGPTAWEDDNFDIRFAFFSRTDMEIRLRVLEGRRSRLQERLERVQGQLAMTQKEVDRYAVELQRHGVESVEREVRWLSELINAERATGDPGTTTTTTSTTTSTTTSTTSSTTDSDTTSTDSDTSSAATPS
;
A
#
# COMPACT_ATOMS: atom_id res chain seq x y z
N MET A 1 6.82 14.42 -19.23
CA MET A 1 7.76 13.27 -19.10
C MET A 1 8.68 13.37 -17.89
N ALA A 2 9.05 14.56 -17.42
CA ALA A 2 9.88 14.75 -16.22
C ALA A 2 9.27 14.12 -14.96
N ARG A 3 8.01 14.39 -14.65
CA ARG A 3 7.30 13.91 -13.46
C ARG A 3 7.32 12.39 -13.25
N ARG A 4 7.18 11.61 -14.33
CA ARG A 4 7.21 10.15 -14.23
C ARG A 4 8.59 9.60 -13.85
N GLY A 5 9.66 10.31 -14.25
CA GLY A 5 11.02 9.96 -13.86
C GLY A 5 11.28 10.15 -12.37
N GLU A 6 10.79 11.25 -11.81
CA GLU A 6 10.91 11.60 -10.38
C GLU A 6 10.14 10.60 -9.51
N THR A 7 8.94 10.20 -9.94
CA THR A 7 8.13 9.18 -9.26
C THR A 7 8.85 7.83 -9.20
N ILE A 8 9.50 7.40 -10.29
CA ILE A 8 10.29 6.16 -10.32
C ILE A 8 11.53 6.27 -9.43
N GLU A 9 12.18 7.43 -9.45
CA GLU A 9 13.36 7.70 -8.63
C GLU A 9 13.04 7.59 -7.14
N LEU A 10 11.98 8.27 -6.68
CA LEU A 10 11.50 8.18 -5.30
C LEU A 10 11.17 6.72 -4.91
N ALA A 11 10.48 5.99 -5.76
CA ALA A 11 10.10 4.60 -5.49
C ALA A 11 11.32 3.66 -5.42
N VAL A 12 12.33 3.85 -6.30
CA VAL A 12 13.57 3.07 -6.27
C VAL A 12 14.37 3.37 -5.01
N LEU A 13 14.53 4.65 -4.64
CA LEU A 13 15.23 5.05 -3.41
C LEU A 13 14.54 4.45 -2.18
N GLY A 14 13.22 4.53 -2.11
CA GLY A 14 12.45 3.96 -1.01
C GLY A 14 12.59 2.44 -0.88
N LEU A 15 12.59 1.70 -1.99
CA LEU A 15 12.81 0.26 -1.97
C LEU A 15 14.24 -0.10 -1.58
N LEU A 16 15.24 0.60 -2.12
CA LEU A 16 16.64 0.36 -1.76
C LEU A 16 16.98 0.78 -0.33
N HIS A 17 16.18 1.64 0.28
CA HIS A 17 16.24 1.93 1.70
C HIS A 17 15.88 0.69 2.55
N GLU A 18 15.09 -0.26 2.02
CA GLU A 18 14.80 -1.55 2.68
C GLU A 18 15.99 -2.51 2.65
N GLY A 19 16.87 -2.35 1.68
CA GLY A 19 18.07 -3.16 1.51
C GLY A 19 18.47 -3.29 0.04
N PRO A 20 19.67 -3.84 -0.21
CA PRO A 20 20.17 -4.05 -1.55
C PRO A 20 19.27 -5.02 -2.34
N MET A 21 19.00 -4.71 -3.63
CA MET A 21 18.12 -5.51 -4.48
C MET A 21 18.65 -5.65 -5.90
N HIS A 22 18.30 -6.76 -6.54
CA HIS A 22 18.52 -6.94 -7.98
C HIS A 22 17.54 -6.11 -8.80
N GLY A 23 17.95 -5.65 -9.98
CA GLY A 23 17.09 -4.87 -10.87
C GLY A 23 15.76 -5.56 -11.24
N TYR A 24 15.75 -6.90 -11.32
CA TYR A 24 14.52 -7.67 -11.49
C TYR A 24 13.58 -7.57 -10.28
N GLU A 25 14.12 -7.65 -9.08
CA GLU A 25 13.36 -7.55 -7.83
C GLU A 25 12.79 -6.14 -7.65
N LEU A 26 13.61 -5.12 -7.89
CA LEU A 26 13.15 -3.73 -7.94
C LEU A 26 11.94 -3.56 -8.87
N ARG A 27 12.03 -4.09 -10.09
CA ARG A 27 10.91 -4.03 -11.02
C ARG A 27 9.66 -4.73 -10.50
N LYS A 28 9.81 -5.92 -9.93
CA LYS A 28 8.70 -6.70 -9.38
C LYS A 28 8.00 -5.93 -8.26
N ARG A 29 8.76 -5.39 -7.30
CA ARG A 29 8.22 -4.63 -6.17
C ARG A 29 7.61 -3.30 -6.62
N LEU A 30 8.25 -2.57 -7.54
CA LEU A 30 7.70 -1.35 -8.11
C LEU A 30 6.36 -1.58 -8.81
N ASN A 31 6.23 -2.67 -9.57
CA ASN A 31 4.94 -3.00 -10.21
C ASN A 31 3.85 -3.35 -9.20
N LEU A 32 4.20 -3.97 -8.08
CA LEU A 32 3.25 -4.23 -6.99
C LEU A 32 2.80 -2.94 -6.29
N MET A 33 3.73 -2.00 -6.07
CA MET A 33 3.44 -0.71 -5.42
C MET A 33 2.61 0.22 -6.30
N LEU A 34 2.90 0.26 -7.60
CA LEU A 34 2.22 1.14 -8.56
C LEU A 34 0.82 0.63 -8.96
N GLY A 35 0.44 -0.57 -8.48
CA GLY A 35 -0.89 -1.14 -8.70
C GLY A 35 -1.13 -1.67 -10.12
N TRP A 36 -2.32 -2.20 -10.36
CA TRP A 36 -2.71 -2.95 -11.56
C TRP A 36 -2.75 -2.12 -12.86
N GLY A 37 -2.80 -0.80 -12.75
CA GLY A 37 -2.89 0.10 -13.90
C GLY A 37 -1.54 0.53 -14.52
N ARG A 38 -0.41 0.21 -13.89
CA ARG A 38 0.89 0.80 -14.24
C ARG A 38 2.02 -0.21 -14.22
N VAL A 39 2.17 -0.93 -15.31
CA VAL A 39 3.32 -1.82 -15.51
C VAL A 39 4.54 -0.97 -15.87
N LEU A 40 5.53 -0.94 -14.99
CA LEU A 40 6.85 -0.40 -15.32
C LEU A 40 7.56 -1.32 -16.30
N SER A 41 7.79 -0.79 -17.51
CA SER A 41 8.57 -1.49 -18.53
C SER A 41 10.05 -1.44 -18.18
N TYR A 42 10.82 -2.40 -18.69
CA TYR A 42 12.28 -2.34 -18.65
C TYR A 42 12.83 -1.03 -19.23
N GLY A 43 12.16 -0.50 -20.27
CA GLY A 43 12.53 0.76 -20.92
C GLY A 43 12.40 1.99 -20.03
N SER A 44 11.65 1.94 -18.93
CA SER A 44 11.52 3.06 -17.99
C SER A 44 12.45 2.93 -16.78
N LEU A 45 12.60 1.73 -16.24
CA LEU A 45 13.38 1.48 -15.03
C LEU A 45 14.89 1.61 -15.27
N TYR A 46 15.43 0.95 -16.29
CA TYR A 46 16.88 0.96 -16.49
C TYR A 46 17.49 2.32 -16.82
N PRO A 47 16.86 3.19 -17.63
CA PRO A 47 17.31 4.57 -17.77
C PRO A 47 17.30 5.34 -16.44
N ALA A 48 16.30 5.14 -15.57
CA ALA A 48 16.27 5.75 -14.26
C ALA A 48 17.42 5.24 -13.37
N LEU A 49 17.65 3.93 -13.29
CA LEU A 49 18.79 3.37 -12.56
C LEU A 49 20.13 3.93 -13.06
N LYS A 50 20.33 4.04 -14.39
CA LYS A 50 21.53 4.64 -14.95
C LYS A 50 21.69 6.12 -14.57
N LYS A 51 20.59 6.88 -14.53
CA LYS A 51 20.61 8.28 -14.07
C LYS A 51 21.05 8.35 -12.60
N MET A 52 20.47 7.50 -11.76
CA MET A 52 20.75 7.47 -10.32
C MET A 52 22.19 7.02 -10.02
N LEU A 53 22.74 6.06 -10.78
CA LEU A 53 24.14 5.66 -10.70
C LEU A 53 25.08 6.83 -11.06
N ARG A 54 24.78 7.58 -12.12
CA ARG A 54 25.57 8.77 -12.52
C ARG A 54 25.50 9.89 -11.47
N ALA A 55 24.35 10.01 -10.79
CA ALA A 55 24.14 10.96 -9.71
C ALA A 55 24.69 10.46 -8.38
N GLN A 56 25.29 9.26 -8.33
CA GLN A 56 25.82 8.62 -7.12
C GLN A 56 24.79 8.44 -6.00
N LEU A 57 23.50 8.37 -6.34
CA LEU A 57 22.42 8.08 -5.40
C LEU A 57 22.34 6.59 -5.06
N ILE A 58 22.74 5.74 -5.98
CA ILE A 58 22.82 4.29 -5.84
C ILE A 58 24.18 3.81 -6.37
N GLU A 59 24.58 2.64 -5.95
CA GLU A 59 25.80 1.98 -6.45
C GLU A 59 25.52 0.52 -6.82
N GLU A 60 26.41 -0.05 -7.63
CA GLU A 60 26.37 -1.45 -8.00
C GLU A 60 27.31 -2.25 -7.08
N VAL A 61 26.76 -3.27 -6.43
CA VAL A 61 27.52 -4.18 -5.56
C VAL A 61 27.60 -5.54 -6.23
N ALA A 62 28.78 -6.13 -6.23
CA ALA A 62 28.95 -7.50 -6.73
C ALA A 62 28.13 -8.45 -5.86
N SER A 63 27.27 -9.25 -6.48
CA SER A 63 26.54 -10.29 -5.77
C SER A 63 27.53 -11.33 -5.22
N THR A 64 27.61 -11.46 -3.91
CA THR A 64 28.44 -12.49 -3.22
C THR A 64 27.84 -13.90 -3.33
N ALA A 65 26.70 -14.04 -3.99
CA ALA A 65 26.07 -15.34 -4.19
C ALA A 65 26.89 -16.22 -5.15
N THR A 66 27.55 -17.20 -4.59
CA THR A 66 28.39 -18.24 -5.23
C THR A 66 27.56 -19.23 -6.08
N THR A 67 26.56 -18.77 -6.78
CA THR A 67 25.83 -19.64 -7.71
C THR A 67 26.43 -19.50 -9.11
N VAL A 68 26.88 -20.62 -9.65
CA VAL A 68 27.50 -20.86 -10.97
C VAL A 68 26.54 -20.46 -12.13
N THR A 69 25.95 -19.29 -12.09
CA THR A 69 25.15 -18.78 -13.18
C THR A 69 25.99 -17.83 -14.04
N ARG A 70 26.04 -18.11 -15.32
CA ARG A 70 26.88 -17.52 -16.38
C ARG A 70 26.80 -15.98 -16.56
N ARG A 71 26.01 -15.26 -15.78
CA ARG A 71 25.93 -13.80 -15.80
C ARG A 71 25.90 -13.26 -14.37
N PRO A 72 26.87 -12.39 -13.99
CA PRO A 72 26.83 -11.72 -12.70
C PRO A 72 25.52 -10.91 -12.59
N ARG A 73 24.75 -11.16 -11.53
CA ARG A 73 23.55 -10.41 -11.25
C ARG A 73 23.98 -9.13 -10.55
N ILE A 74 23.67 -7.98 -11.16
CA ILE A 74 23.93 -6.68 -10.57
C ILE A 74 22.94 -6.46 -9.42
N VAL A 75 23.46 -6.16 -8.25
CA VAL A 75 22.72 -5.72 -7.06
C VAL A 75 22.89 -4.22 -6.95
N TYR A 76 21.81 -3.49 -6.76
CA TYR A 76 21.83 -2.06 -6.49
C TYR A 76 21.70 -1.83 -4.99
N GLN A 77 22.45 -0.87 -4.48
CA GLN A 77 22.43 -0.46 -3.08
C GLN A 77 22.30 1.05 -3.00
N LEU A 78 21.63 1.53 -1.96
CA LEU A 78 21.50 2.95 -1.66
C LEU A 78 22.83 3.49 -1.11
N THR A 79 23.23 4.67 -1.53
CA THR A 79 24.34 5.41 -0.96
C THR A 79 23.86 6.39 0.12
N ASP A 80 24.78 6.97 0.91
CA ASP A 80 24.43 8.05 1.84
C ASP A 80 23.82 9.27 1.13
N ALA A 81 24.28 9.56 -0.08
CA ALA A 81 23.69 10.62 -0.90
C ALA A 81 22.27 10.28 -1.33
N GLY A 82 22.04 9.00 -1.68
CA GLY A 82 20.70 8.50 -2.01
C GLY A 82 19.75 8.53 -0.84
N LEU A 83 20.23 8.22 0.37
CA LEU A 83 19.43 8.31 1.59
C LEU A 83 18.98 9.75 1.83
N ARG A 84 19.89 10.71 1.79
CA ARG A 84 19.56 12.15 1.96
C ARG A 84 18.57 12.64 0.88
N GLU A 85 18.72 12.17 -0.35
CA GLU A 85 17.82 12.53 -1.44
C GLU A 85 16.41 11.91 -1.23
N PHE A 86 16.32 10.68 -0.74
CA PHE A 86 15.05 10.07 -0.36
C PHE A 86 14.33 10.87 0.73
N GLU A 87 15.04 11.22 1.81
CA GLU A 87 14.52 12.04 2.91
C GLU A 87 14.05 13.42 2.41
N ARG A 88 14.85 14.06 1.57
CA ARG A 88 14.50 15.35 0.94
C ARG A 88 13.22 15.24 0.10
N LEU A 89 13.14 14.23 -0.75
CA LEU A 89 11.95 13.99 -1.59
C LEU A 89 10.72 13.67 -0.74
N MET A 90 10.86 12.88 0.32
CA MET A 90 9.74 12.56 1.22
C MET A 90 9.26 13.78 2.00
N SER A 91 10.16 14.72 2.36
CA SER A 91 9.81 15.97 3.06
C SER A 91 9.10 17.01 2.20
N GLU A 92 9.11 16.86 0.89
CA GLU A 92 8.39 17.77 -0.01
C GLU A 92 6.87 17.59 0.12
N VAL A 93 6.21 18.59 0.67
CA VAL A 93 4.77 18.63 0.91
C VAL A 93 4.11 19.71 0.03
N GLY A 94 3.94 19.43 -1.23
CA GLY A 94 3.36 20.38 -2.18
C GLY A 94 2.33 19.73 -3.12
N PRO A 95 1.77 20.49 -4.06
CA PRO A 95 0.78 19.99 -5.00
C PRO A 95 1.20 18.71 -5.74
N THR A 96 2.49 18.56 -6.02
CA THR A 96 3.06 17.37 -6.66
C THR A 96 2.94 16.13 -5.77
N ALA A 97 3.05 16.27 -4.46
CA ALA A 97 2.91 15.17 -3.50
C ALA A 97 1.47 14.63 -3.41
N TRP A 98 0.49 15.41 -3.84
CA TRP A 98 -0.94 15.07 -3.79
C TRP A 98 -1.47 14.50 -5.10
N GLU A 99 -0.66 14.45 -6.16
CA GLU A 99 -1.00 13.79 -7.42
C GLU A 99 -1.02 12.28 -7.23
N ASP A 100 -1.94 11.59 -7.92
CA ASP A 100 -2.22 10.16 -7.73
C ASP A 100 -0.96 9.31 -7.71
N ASP A 101 -0.07 9.50 -8.71
CA ASP A 101 1.16 8.71 -8.85
C ASP A 101 2.14 8.88 -7.69
N ASN A 102 2.30 10.12 -7.24
CA ASN A 102 3.24 10.48 -6.20
C ASN A 102 2.67 10.20 -4.81
N PHE A 103 1.35 10.34 -4.65
CA PHE A 103 0.68 10.02 -3.40
C PHE A 103 0.81 8.55 -3.06
N ASP A 104 0.49 7.65 -4.00
CA ASP A 104 0.55 6.21 -3.78
C ASP A 104 1.95 5.75 -3.34
N ILE A 105 3.00 6.27 -4.00
CA ILE A 105 4.37 5.93 -3.64
C ILE A 105 4.76 6.49 -2.27
N ARG A 106 4.43 7.74 -1.99
CA ARG A 106 4.71 8.35 -0.67
C ARG A 106 3.99 7.60 0.43
N PHE A 107 2.73 7.26 0.21
CA PHE A 107 1.92 6.51 1.15
C PHE A 107 2.53 5.14 1.48
N ALA A 108 3.10 4.45 0.50
CA ALA A 108 3.79 3.17 0.71
C ALA A 108 5.02 3.29 1.64
N PHE A 109 5.60 4.49 1.77
CA PHE A 109 6.76 4.75 2.64
C PHE A 109 6.42 5.59 3.89
N PHE A 110 5.15 5.78 4.21
CA PHE A 110 4.73 6.59 5.36
C PHE A 110 5.25 6.06 6.70
N SER A 111 5.47 4.75 6.84
CA SER A 111 6.07 4.18 8.05
C SER A 111 7.47 4.73 8.37
N ARG A 112 8.12 5.41 7.41
CA ARG A 112 9.46 5.99 7.51
C ARG A 112 9.46 7.51 7.40
N THR A 113 8.30 8.12 7.51
CA THR A 113 8.10 9.55 7.34
C THR A 113 7.56 10.12 8.64
N ASP A 114 8.00 11.31 9.02
CA ASP A 114 7.51 11.99 10.21
C ASP A 114 5.99 12.22 10.13
N MET A 115 5.33 12.10 11.27
CA MET A 115 3.87 12.25 11.37
C MET A 115 3.39 13.59 10.81
N GLU A 116 4.13 14.66 11.07
CA GLU A 116 3.77 16.01 10.58
C GLU A 116 3.76 16.05 9.04
N ILE A 117 4.73 15.42 8.40
CA ILE A 117 4.81 15.32 6.95
C ILE A 117 3.67 14.46 6.41
N ARG A 118 3.40 13.30 7.05
CA ARG A 118 2.27 12.43 6.65
C ARG A 118 0.95 13.19 6.70
N LEU A 119 0.69 13.89 7.80
CA LEU A 119 -0.53 14.68 7.96
C LEU A 119 -0.66 15.76 6.89
N ARG A 120 0.42 16.51 6.59
CA ARG A 120 0.39 17.54 5.55
C ARG A 120 0.08 16.95 4.15
N VAL A 121 0.63 15.78 3.83
CA VAL A 121 0.37 15.10 2.56
C VAL A 121 -1.09 14.62 2.49
N LEU A 122 -1.59 13.99 3.54
CA LEU A 122 -2.98 13.51 3.63
C LEU A 122 -3.99 14.66 3.54
N GLU A 123 -3.76 15.72 4.29
CA GLU A 123 -4.62 16.90 4.32
C GLU A 123 -4.64 17.64 2.98
N GLY A 124 -3.46 17.81 2.36
CA GLY A 124 -3.35 18.42 1.06
C GLY A 124 -4.07 17.64 -0.03
N ARG A 125 -3.93 16.30 -0.04
CA ARG A 125 -4.69 15.45 -0.98
C ARG A 125 -6.18 15.54 -0.73
N ARG A 126 -6.62 15.45 0.53
CA ARG A 126 -8.05 15.58 0.87
C ARG A 126 -8.64 16.89 0.39
N SER A 127 -7.98 18.01 0.68
CA SER A 127 -8.43 19.33 0.24
C SER A 127 -8.56 19.42 -1.28
N ARG A 128 -7.56 18.91 -2.01
CA ARG A 128 -7.61 18.87 -3.48
C ARG A 128 -8.77 18.04 -4.03
N LEU A 129 -9.06 16.90 -3.40
CA LEU A 129 -10.18 16.06 -3.80
C LEU A 129 -11.53 16.70 -3.48
N GLN A 130 -11.64 17.39 -2.34
CA GLN A 130 -12.83 18.16 -1.99
C GLN A 130 -13.11 19.28 -2.99
N GLU A 131 -12.09 20.08 -3.34
CA GLU A 131 -12.23 21.10 -4.40
C GLU A 131 -12.64 20.52 -5.75
N ARG A 132 -12.10 19.33 -6.09
CA ARG A 132 -12.50 18.62 -7.33
C ARG A 132 -13.95 18.18 -7.27
N LEU A 133 -14.36 17.64 -6.12
CA LEU A 133 -15.73 17.17 -5.88
C LEU A 133 -16.75 18.31 -6.04
N GLU A 134 -16.53 19.44 -5.37
CA GLU A 134 -17.39 20.62 -5.47
C GLU A 134 -17.50 21.12 -6.92
N ARG A 135 -16.41 21.14 -7.66
CA ARG A 135 -16.39 21.55 -9.06
C ARG A 135 -17.22 20.62 -9.94
N VAL A 136 -17.08 19.30 -9.77
CA VAL A 136 -17.82 18.30 -10.55
C VAL A 136 -19.30 18.31 -10.21
N GLN A 137 -19.65 18.43 -8.92
CA GLN A 137 -21.05 18.54 -8.48
C GLN A 137 -21.71 19.80 -9.02
N GLY A 138 -21.01 20.93 -9.03
CA GLY A 138 -21.49 22.18 -9.62
C GLY A 138 -21.73 22.07 -11.14
N GLN A 139 -20.84 21.40 -11.86
CA GLN A 139 -21.02 21.17 -13.30
C GLN A 139 -22.21 20.22 -13.58
N LEU A 140 -22.36 19.16 -12.81
CA LEU A 140 -23.44 18.20 -12.95
C LEU A 140 -24.83 18.87 -12.78
N ALA A 141 -24.95 19.75 -11.80
CA ALA A 141 -26.18 20.51 -11.54
C ALA A 141 -26.61 21.39 -12.72
N MET A 142 -25.65 21.90 -13.49
CA MET A 142 -25.90 22.77 -14.65
C MET A 142 -26.25 22.00 -15.93
N THR A 143 -25.77 20.76 -16.07
CA THR A 143 -25.79 20.02 -17.36
C THR A 143 -26.94 19.00 -17.48
N GLN A 144 -27.81 18.84 -16.48
CA GLN A 144 -28.82 17.78 -16.40
C GLN A 144 -29.86 17.73 -17.54
N LYS A 145 -29.92 18.73 -18.42
CA LYS A 145 -30.99 18.81 -19.41
C LYS A 145 -30.77 18.10 -20.75
N GLU A 146 -29.53 17.72 -21.10
CA GLU A 146 -29.19 17.16 -22.43
C GLU A 146 -28.16 16.00 -22.43
N VAL A 147 -27.86 15.42 -21.29
CA VAL A 147 -26.78 14.42 -21.20
C VAL A 147 -27.35 13.00 -21.28
N ASP A 148 -26.70 12.16 -22.08
CA ASP A 148 -27.01 10.73 -22.17
C ASP A 148 -26.93 10.04 -20.79
N ARG A 149 -27.87 9.12 -20.54
CA ARG A 149 -28.02 8.37 -19.29
C ARG A 149 -26.71 7.75 -18.82
N TYR A 150 -25.93 7.18 -19.74
CA TYR A 150 -24.65 6.53 -19.40
C TYR A 150 -23.58 7.55 -19.00
N ALA A 151 -23.58 8.73 -19.60
CA ALA A 151 -22.67 9.80 -19.21
C ALA A 151 -22.97 10.31 -17.78
N VAL A 152 -24.24 10.44 -17.42
CA VAL A 152 -24.69 10.79 -16.06
C VAL A 152 -24.26 9.71 -15.06
N GLU A 153 -24.46 8.43 -15.38
CA GLU A 153 -24.07 7.33 -14.51
C GLU A 153 -22.55 7.25 -14.31
N LEU A 154 -21.75 7.48 -15.36
CA LEU A 154 -20.31 7.55 -15.27
C LEU A 154 -19.84 8.69 -14.35
N GLN A 155 -20.47 9.87 -14.48
CA GLN A 155 -20.16 11.00 -13.61
C GLN A 155 -20.54 10.72 -12.16
N ARG A 156 -21.71 10.12 -11.91
CA ARG A 156 -22.14 9.70 -10.57
C ARG A 156 -21.15 8.74 -9.94
N HIS A 157 -20.73 7.71 -10.68
CA HIS A 157 -19.71 6.78 -10.24
C HIS A 157 -18.38 7.48 -9.89
N GLY A 158 -17.99 8.46 -10.71
CA GLY A 158 -16.80 9.28 -10.45
C GLY A 158 -16.90 10.08 -9.14
N VAL A 159 -18.05 10.75 -8.92
CA VAL A 159 -18.33 11.49 -7.68
C VAL A 159 -18.25 10.56 -6.47
N GLU A 160 -18.98 9.44 -6.48
CA GLU A 160 -18.99 8.46 -5.39
C GLU A 160 -17.58 7.90 -5.09
N SER A 161 -16.75 7.75 -6.11
CA SER A 161 -15.37 7.30 -5.93
C SER A 161 -14.54 8.33 -5.18
N VAL A 162 -14.64 9.61 -5.55
CA VAL A 162 -13.93 10.70 -4.87
C VAL A 162 -14.43 10.86 -3.43
N GLU A 163 -15.74 10.77 -3.20
CA GLU A 163 -16.32 10.84 -1.84
C GLU A 163 -15.79 9.73 -0.92
N ARG A 164 -15.67 8.50 -1.45
CA ARG A 164 -15.07 7.38 -0.70
C ARG A 164 -13.61 7.66 -0.34
N GLU A 165 -12.83 8.22 -1.28
CA GLU A 165 -11.43 8.55 -1.02
C GLU A 165 -11.30 9.69 0.02
N VAL A 166 -12.12 10.73 -0.06
CA VAL A 166 -12.15 11.82 0.93
C VAL A 166 -12.47 11.28 2.33
N ARG A 167 -13.42 10.36 2.43
CA ARG A 167 -13.79 9.73 3.71
C ARG A 167 -12.62 8.92 4.27
N TRP A 168 -12.03 8.07 3.47
CA TRP A 168 -10.87 7.27 3.83
C TRP A 168 -9.69 8.13 4.30
N LEU A 169 -9.37 9.22 3.57
CA LEU A 169 -8.33 10.17 3.99
C LEU A 169 -8.66 10.84 5.32
N SER A 170 -9.92 11.16 5.56
CA SER A 170 -10.35 11.77 6.84
C SER A 170 -10.18 10.80 8.01
N GLU A 171 -10.49 9.52 7.82
CA GLU A 171 -10.28 8.45 8.79
C GLU A 171 -8.78 8.27 9.10
N LEU A 172 -7.94 8.26 8.07
CA LEU A 172 -6.48 8.17 8.24
C LEU A 172 -5.91 9.36 8.99
N ILE A 173 -6.31 10.59 8.65
CA ILE A 173 -5.87 11.81 9.34
C ILE A 173 -6.24 11.75 10.83
N ASN A 174 -7.45 11.29 11.13
CA ASN A 174 -7.89 11.15 12.51
C ASN A 174 -7.10 10.08 13.27
N ALA A 175 -6.80 8.95 12.63
CA ALA A 175 -5.98 7.89 13.21
C ALA A 175 -4.53 8.37 13.47
N GLU A 176 -3.91 9.08 12.52
CA GLU A 176 -2.58 9.65 12.69
C GLU A 176 -2.51 10.65 13.84
N ARG A 177 -3.50 11.53 13.95
CA ARG A 177 -3.60 12.49 15.04
C ARG A 177 -3.78 11.82 16.39
N ALA A 178 -4.61 10.78 16.48
CA ALA A 178 -4.82 10.01 17.71
C ALA A 178 -3.55 9.27 18.16
N THR A 179 -2.73 8.80 17.22
CA THR A 179 -1.46 8.12 17.51
C THR A 179 -0.38 9.11 17.99
N GLY A 180 -0.44 10.36 17.55
CA GLY A 180 0.52 11.42 17.91
C GLY A 180 0.18 12.18 19.19
N ASP A 181 -1.01 11.98 19.77
CA ASP A 181 -1.38 12.59 21.06
C ASP A 181 -0.95 11.67 22.23
N PRO A 182 0.08 12.02 23.01
CA PRO A 182 0.55 11.19 24.12
C PRO A 182 -0.47 11.07 25.26
N GLY A 183 -1.62 11.76 25.18
CA GLY A 183 -2.68 11.76 26.19
C GLY A 183 -3.77 10.73 25.97
N THR A 184 -3.87 10.06 24.81
CA THR A 184 -4.93 9.10 24.53
C THR A 184 -4.42 7.67 24.72
N THR A 185 -4.23 7.25 25.97
CA THR A 185 -4.15 5.83 26.34
C THR A 185 -5.55 5.24 26.14
N THR A 186 -5.79 4.65 24.98
CA THR A 186 -7.00 3.88 24.76
C THR A 186 -6.92 2.63 25.64
N THR A 187 -7.53 2.71 26.82
CA THR A 187 -7.79 1.55 27.68
C THR A 187 -8.75 0.64 26.93
N THR A 188 -8.21 -0.31 26.20
CA THR A 188 -8.98 -1.43 25.67
C THR A 188 -9.39 -2.27 26.87
N THR A 189 -10.56 -1.99 27.44
CA THR A 189 -11.19 -2.82 28.46
C THR A 189 -11.61 -4.12 27.75
N SER A 190 -10.74 -5.11 27.82
CA SER A 190 -11.09 -6.50 27.49
C SER A 190 -12.04 -6.97 28.58
N THR A 191 -13.34 -6.93 28.34
CA THR A 191 -14.34 -7.56 29.17
C THR A 191 -14.21 -9.06 29.00
N THR A 192 -13.37 -9.67 29.84
CA THR A 192 -13.34 -11.13 30.01
C THR A 192 -14.58 -11.51 30.81
N THR A 193 -15.61 -11.96 30.14
CA THR A 193 -16.76 -12.58 30.79
C THR A 193 -16.35 -13.97 31.31
N SER A 194 -15.96 -14.04 32.57
CA SER A 194 -15.71 -15.28 33.27
C SER A 194 -17.06 -15.94 33.59
N THR A 195 -17.45 -16.89 32.78
CA THR A 195 -18.58 -17.79 33.11
C THR A 195 -18.10 -18.84 34.10
N THR A 196 -18.40 -18.64 35.37
CA THR A 196 -18.23 -19.63 36.45
C THR A 196 -19.29 -20.70 36.28
N THR A 197 -18.93 -21.85 35.77
CA THR A 197 -19.82 -23.05 35.83
C THR A 197 -19.48 -23.85 37.05
N SER A 198 -20.41 -23.85 37.97
CA SER A 198 -20.39 -24.66 39.22
C SER A 198 -20.55 -26.14 38.88
N THR A 199 -19.58 -26.91 39.33
CA THR A 199 -19.59 -28.37 39.32
C THR A 199 -20.60 -28.90 40.34
N THR A 200 -21.55 -29.72 39.90
CA THR A 200 -22.29 -30.64 40.80
C THR A 200 -22.11 -32.05 40.27
N SER A 201 -21.42 -32.82 41.06
CA SER A 201 -21.21 -34.26 40.91
C SER A 201 -22.50 -35.04 41.19
N SER A 202 -22.82 -36.01 40.36
CA SER A 202 -23.52 -37.22 40.80
C SER A 202 -23.18 -38.40 39.87
N THR A 203 -22.61 -39.35 40.50
CA THR A 203 -22.29 -40.73 40.13
C THR A 203 -23.54 -41.50 39.74
N THR A 204 -23.53 -42.28 38.69
CA THR A 204 -24.03 -43.64 38.67
C THR A 204 -23.64 -44.43 37.44
N ASP A 205 -23.29 -45.60 37.67
CA ASP A 205 -22.79 -46.77 36.98
C ASP A 205 -23.63 -47.35 35.83
N SER A 206 -22.96 -48.31 35.19
CA SER A 206 -23.46 -49.50 34.45
C SER A 206 -23.69 -49.30 32.95
N ASP A 207 -23.06 -49.95 32.13
CA ASP A 207 -22.65 -51.30 31.81
C ASP A 207 -23.08 -51.67 30.36
N THR A 208 -22.20 -52.35 29.68
CA THR A 208 -22.36 -53.42 28.70
C THR A 208 -22.73 -53.20 27.23
N THR A 209 -21.85 -53.75 26.43
CA THR A 209 -21.99 -54.64 25.25
C THR A 209 -21.98 -54.03 23.85
N SER A 210 -20.89 -54.27 23.17
CA SER A 210 -20.62 -55.20 22.02
C SER A 210 -21.52 -55.16 20.80
N THR A 211 -20.84 -55.14 19.71
CA THR A 211 -20.88 -55.90 18.42
C THR A 211 -20.79 -54.93 17.25
N ASP A 212 -19.73 -54.89 16.50
CA ASP A 212 -19.22 -55.81 15.46
C ASP A 212 -19.96 -55.74 14.11
N SER A 213 -19.20 -55.83 13.07
CA SER A 213 -19.52 -56.10 11.66
C SER A 213 -19.56 -54.86 10.77
N ASP A 214 -18.58 -54.59 9.94
CA ASP A 214 -17.97 -55.33 8.83
C ASP A 214 -18.62 -55.01 7.46
N THR A 215 -17.77 -54.97 6.49
CA THR A 215 -17.96 -55.10 5.02
C THR A 215 -18.24 -53.80 4.23
N SER A 216 -17.28 -53.32 3.53
CA SER A 216 -16.73 -53.77 2.21
C SER A 216 -17.31 -53.08 0.99
N SER A 217 -16.40 -52.65 0.20
CA SER A 217 -16.30 -52.77 -1.24
C SER A 217 -16.84 -51.66 -2.16
N ALA A 218 -15.95 -50.96 -2.74
CA ALA A 218 -15.46 -51.03 -4.10
C ALA A 218 -16.24 -50.29 -5.20
N ALA A 219 -15.45 -49.61 -5.95
CA ALA A 219 -15.33 -49.50 -7.38
C ALA A 219 -15.80 -48.23 -8.09
N THR A 220 -14.83 -47.51 -8.58
CA THR A 220 -14.72 -46.76 -9.85
C THR A 220 -15.19 -47.67 -11.05
N PRO A 221 -15.34 -47.25 -12.33
CA PRO A 221 -14.96 -45.97 -12.96
C PRO A 221 -15.95 -45.49 -14.06
N SER A 222 -15.79 -44.32 -14.58
CA SER A 222 -15.60 -43.92 -15.98
C SER A 222 -15.56 -42.39 -16.08
#